data_c6d065539a8c2ff3aa31601b2a7239d2
#
_entry.id   c6d065539a8c2ff3aa31601b2a7239d2
#
_cell.length_a   1.000
_cell.length_b   1.000
_cell.length_c   1.000
_cell.angle_alpha   90.00
_cell.angle_beta   90.00
_cell.angle_gamma   90.00
#
_symmetry.space_group_name_H-M   'P 1'
#
loop_
_entity.id
_entity.type
_entity.pdbx_description
1 polymer ?
#
loop_
_entity_poly.entity_id
_entity_poly.type
_entity_poly.pdbx_seq_one_letter_code
_entity_poly.pdbx_strand_id
1 'polypeptide(L)'
;MRSNFYKIGIIGKGSQFHRISQILKKKGISYFLYKPNNSKYYDKEEFDKLNKCKIIFILSPNHTHYKYIKKFYKNKYIFCEKPPVNSRNDLIKLKKINHKKIYFNYNFRYSLIGRILSNRK
;
A
#
# COMPACT_ATOMS: atom_id res chain seq x y z
N MET A 1 -21.11 3.83 17.92
CA MET A 1 -20.86 2.86 16.94
C MET A 1 -19.48 2.92 16.36
N ARG A 2 -18.94 1.79 16.19
CA ARG A 2 -17.58 1.73 15.84
C ARG A 2 -17.41 1.73 14.34
N SER A 3 -16.57 2.53 13.81
CA SER A 3 -16.41 2.53 12.39
C SER A 3 -15.68 1.27 11.94
N ASN A 4 -15.96 0.86 10.71
CA ASN A 4 -15.38 -0.34 10.15
C ASN A 4 -14.23 -0.04 9.24
N PHE A 5 -13.44 0.98 9.55
CA PHE A 5 -12.30 1.23 8.71
C PHE A 5 -11.03 0.78 9.40
N TYR A 6 -10.03 0.49 8.60
CA TYR A 6 -8.75 0.01 9.06
C TYR A 6 -7.73 1.10 8.87
N LYS A 7 -6.71 1.11 9.74
CA LYS A 7 -5.61 2.02 9.57
C LYS A 7 -4.75 1.63 8.37
N ILE A 8 -4.65 0.35 8.09
CA ILE A 8 -3.78 -0.19 7.07
C ILE A 8 -4.59 -0.85 5.98
N GLY A 9 -4.27 -0.52 4.73
CA GLY A 9 -4.81 -1.20 3.59
C GLY A 9 -3.70 -1.90 2.82
N ILE A 10 -3.99 -3.05 2.27
CA ILE A 10 -3.05 -3.79 1.45
C ILE A 10 -3.68 -4.02 0.10
N ILE A 11 -3.00 -3.64 -0.97
CA ILE A 11 -3.47 -3.85 -2.32
C ILE A 11 -2.73 -5.03 -2.93
N GLY A 12 -3.45 -6.12 -3.17
CA GLY A 12 -2.91 -7.31 -3.81
C GLY A 12 -2.25 -8.27 -2.85
N LYS A 13 -2.03 -9.48 -3.32
CA LYS A 13 -1.39 -10.54 -2.54
C LYS A 13 -0.12 -11.00 -3.23
N GLY A 14 0.77 -10.07 -3.50
CA GLY A 14 2.04 -10.41 -4.11
C GLY A 14 2.96 -11.19 -3.18
N SER A 15 4.20 -11.38 -3.62
CA SER A 15 5.12 -12.27 -2.92
C SER A 15 5.40 -11.88 -1.49
N GLN A 16 5.27 -10.60 -1.15
CA GLN A 16 5.55 -10.13 0.21
C GLN A 16 4.33 -10.14 1.11
N PHE A 17 3.17 -10.47 0.57
CA PHE A 17 1.94 -10.38 1.36
C PHE A 17 2.00 -11.26 2.61
N HIS A 18 2.44 -12.49 2.46
CA HIS A 18 2.47 -13.42 3.59
C HIS A 18 3.32 -12.88 4.72
N ARG A 19 4.47 -12.36 4.37
CA ARG A 19 5.39 -11.84 5.36
C ARG A 19 4.83 -10.63 6.07
N ILE A 20 4.28 -9.70 5.31
CA ILE A 20 3.73 -8.47 5.89
C ILE A 20 2.52 -8.79 6.75
N SER A 21 1.65 -9.66 6.27
CA SER A 21 0.45 -10.00 7.04
C SER A 21 0.81 -10.69 8.35
N GLN A 22 1.86 -11.49 8.36
CA GLN A 22 2.31 -12.11 9.60
C GLN A 22 2.85 -11.09 10.60
N ILE A 23 3.59 -10.11 10.11
CA ILE A 23 4.09 -9.05 10.97
C ILE A 23 2.94 -8.29 11.60
N LEU A 24 1.95 -7.95 10.81
CA LEU A 24 0.79 -7.22 11.31
C LEU A 24 0.02 -8.05 12.33
N LYS A 25 -0.13 -9.32 12.05
CA LYS A 25 -0.81 -10.20 12.97
C LYS A 25 -0.10 -10.29 14.31
N LYS A 26 1.21 -10.39 14.29
CA LYS A 26 1.99 -10.44 15.52
C LYS A 26 1.85 -9.17 16.34
N LYS A 27 1.66 -8.05 15.69
CA LYS A 27 1.51 -6.78 16.38
C LYS A 27 0.06 -6.46 16.74
N GLY A 28 -0.84 -7.37 16.44
CA GLY A 28 -2.24 -7.16 16.72
C GLY A 28 -2.89 -6.06 15.88
N ILE A 29 -2.37 -5.84 14.68
CA ILE A 29 -2.88 -4.80 13.80
C ILE A 29 -3.71 -5.42 12.70
N SER A 30 -4.95 -5.00 12.60
CA SER A 30 -5.80 -5.47 11.53
C SER A 30 -5.59 -4.64 10.28
N TYR A 31 -5.91 -5.21 9.15
CA TYR A 31 -5.74 -4.52 7.87
C TYR A 31 -6.91 -4.88 6.96
N PHE A 32 -7.11 -4.06 5.95
CA PHE A 32 -8.09 -4.33 4.91
C PHE A 32 -7.34 -4.78 3.66
N LEU A 33 -7.73 -5.91 3.11
CA LEU A 33 -7.10 -6.42 1.90
C LEU A 33 -7.99 -6.14 0.70
N TYR A 34 -7.46 -5.38 -0.25
CA TYR A 34 -8.12 -5.12 -1.51
C TYR A 34 -7.45 -5.94 -2.58
N LYS A 35 -8.21 -6.82 -3.22
CA LYS A 35 -7.69 -7.67 -4.27
C LYS A 35 -8.16 -7.16 -5.62
N PRO A 36 -7.31 -6.48 -6.37
CA PRO A 36 -7.70 -6.08 -7.72
C PRO A 36 -7.93 -7.35 -8.52
N ASN A 37 -8.97 -7.37 -9.28
CA ASN A 37 -9.22 -8.51 -10.14
C ASN A 37 -9.18 -8.06 -11.60
N ASN A 38 -9.32 -9.00 -12.50
CA ASN A 38 -9.26 -8.70 -13.91
C ASN A 38 -10.56 -8.16 -14.46
N SER A 39 -11.52 -7.97 -13.62
CA SER A 39 -12.80 -7.44 -14.02
C SER A 39 -12.65 -5.99 -14.43
N LYS A 40 -13.49 -5.55 -15.33
CA LYS A 40 -13.52 -4.15 -15.74
C LYS A 40 -14.04 -3.25 -14.65
N TYR A 41 -14.68 -3.84 -13.69
CA TYR A 41 -15.23 -3.07 -12.58
C TYR A 41 -14.36 -3.23 -11.38
N TYR A 42 -14.22 -2.20 -10.62
CA TYR A 42 -13.70 -2.34 -9.28
C TYR A 42 -14.87 -2.10 -8.34
N ASP A 43 -14.76 -2.71 -7.18
CA ASP A 43 -15.79 -2.53 -6.17
C ASP A 43 -15.58 -1.19 -5.50
N LYS A 44 -16.45 -0.26 -5.76
CA LYS A 44 -16.32 1.08 -5.23
C LYS A 44 -16.34 1.10 -3.71
N GLU A 45 -17.17 0.28 -3.11
CA GLU A 45 -17.25 0.20 -1.67
C GLU A 45 -15.92 -0.22 -1.06
N GLU A 46 -15.31 -1.24 -1.65
CA GLU A 46 -14.03 -1.70 -1.15
C GLU A 46 -12.94 -0.68 -1.38
N PHE A 47 -12.98 -0.02 -2.51
CA PHE A 47 -12.00 1.01 -2.79
C PHE A 47 -12.14 2.18 -1.83
N ASP A 48 -13.37 2.50 -1.44
CA ASP A 48 -13.60 3.54 -0.46
C ASP A 48 -13.04 3.18 0.92
N LYS A 49 -13.00 1.89 1.25
CA LYS A 49 -12.36 1.47 2.48
C LYS A 49 -10.85 1.73 2.44
N LEU A 50 -10.25 1.55 1.27
CA LEU A 50 -8.84 1.91 1.12
C LEU A 50 -8.62 3.40 1.33
N ASN A 51 -9.54 4.21 0.84
CA ASN A 51 -9.42 5.65 0.99
C ASN A 51 -9.39 6.09 2.43
N LYS A 52 -9.95 5.31 3.32
CA LYS A 52 -9.98 5.63 4.73
C LYS A 52 -8.75 5.16 5.48
N CYS A 53 -7.93 4.34 4.84
CA CYS A 53 -6.70 3.87 5.47
C CYS A 53 -5.65 4.97 5.44
N LYS A 54 -4.78 4.97 6.42
CA LYS A 54 -3.69 5.95 6.49
C LYS A 54 -2.40 5.41 5.90
N ILE A 55 -2.26 4.11 5.85
CA ILE A 55 -1.08 3.44 5.35
C ILE A 55 -1.51 2.43 4.30
N ILE A 56 -0.88 2.50 3.15
CA ILE A 56 -1.22 1.61 2.04
C ILE A 56 0.03 0.82 1.65
N PHE A 57 -0.11 -0.50 1.60
CA PHE A 57 0.93 -1.38 1.06
C PHE A 57 0.52 -1.79 -0.33
N ILE A 58 1.35 -1.49 -1.32
CA ILE A 58 1.05 -1.85 -2.70
C ILE A 58 1.85 -3.09 -3.06
N LEU A 59 1.17 -4.21 -3.09
CA LEU A 59 1.76 -5.52 -3.38
C LEU A 59 1.19 -6.13 -4.66
N SER A 60 0.52 -5.35 -5.43
CA SER A 60 -0.12 -5.78 -6.68
C SER A 60 0.92 -5.88 -7.79
N PRO A 61 0.54 -6.37 -8.99
CA PRO A 61 1.49 -6.50 -10.09
C PRO A 61 2.15 -5.17 -10.45
N ASN A 62 3.37 -5.27 -10.95
CA ASN A 62 4.21 -4.10 -11.18
C ASN A 62 3.57 -3.02 -12.02
N HIS A 63 2.83 -3.41 -13.03
CA HIS A 63 2.23 -2.43 -13.94
C HIS A 63 1.13 -1.61 -13.29
N THR A 64 0.71 -1.97 -12.09
CA THR A 64 -0.32 -1.23 -11.38
C THR A 64 0.26 -0.28 -10.33
N HIS A 65 1.55 -0.33 -10.07
CA HIS A 65 2.13 0.42 -8.96
C HIS A 65 1.89 1.92 -9.08
N TYR A 66 2.22 2.48 -10.23
CA TYR A 66 2.09 3.93 -10.38
C TYR A 66 0.64 4.40 -10.24
N LYS A 67 -0.28 3.61 -10.75
CA LYS A 67 -1.70 3.92 -10.65
C LYS A 67 -2.13 4.12 -9.20
N TYR A 68 -1.72 3.20 -8.34
CA TYR A 68 -2.09 3.30 -6.93
C TYR A 68 -1.29 4.36 -6.19
N ILE A 69 -0.02 4.51 -6.52
CA ILE A 69 0.78 5.58 -5.93
C ILE A 69 0.15 6.93 -6.24
N LYS A 70 -0.19 7.14 -7.50
CA LYS A 70 -0.79 8.40 -7.91
C LYS A 70 -2.09 8.67 -7.16
N LYS A 71 -2.85 7.63 -6.91
CA LYS A 71 -4.12 7.77 -6.25
C LYS A 71 -3.98 8.20 -4.79
N PHE A 72 -2.98 7.70 -4.09
CA PHE A 72 -2.93 7.83 -2.65
C PHE A 72 -1.78 8.65 -2.08
N TYR A 73 -0.83 9.09 -2.89
CA TYR A 73 0.43 9.61 -2.35
C TYR A 73 0.31 10.91 -1.57
N LYS A 74 -0.74 11.68 -1.79
CA LYS A 74 -0.79 13.03 -1.21
C LYS A 74 -1.01 13.03 0.30
N ASN A 75 -1.75 12.08 0.79
CA ASN A 75 -2.12 12.12 2.20
C ASN A 75 -2.03 10.78 2.90
N LYS A 76 -1.32 9.83 2.33
CA LYS A 76 -1.15 8.51 2.96
C LYS A 76 0.30 8.10 2.89
N TYR A 77 0.70 7.29 3.86
CA TYR A 77 1.99 6.61 3.75
C TYR A 77 1.84 5.44 2.80
N ILE A 78 2.77 5.32 1.87
CA ILE A 78 2.71 4.27 0.86
C ILE A 78 3.98 3.44 0.92
N PHE A 79 3.80 2.13 1.00
CA PHE A 79 4.89 1.18 0.89
C PHE A 79 4.64 0.35 -0.35
N CYS A 80 5.53 0.46 -1.32
CA CYS A 80 5.33 -0.17 -2.61
C CYS A 80 6.39 -1.23 -2.87
N GLU A 81 5.95 -2.38 -3.35
CA GLU A 81 6.83 -3.46 -3.73
C GLU A 81 7.68 -3.02 -4.92
N LYS A 82 8.90 -3.48 -4.98
CA LYS A 82 9.75 -3.19 -6.13
C LYS A 82 9.41 -4.15 -7.27
N PRO A 83 9.70 -3.77 -8.51
CA PRO A 83 10.20 -2.46 -8.91
C PRO A 83 9.12 -1.41 -8.74
N PRO A 84 9.52 -0.15 -8.54
CA PRO A 84 8.52 0.90 -8.29
C PRO A 84 7.54 1.06 -9.44
N VAL A 85 8.03 0.91 -10.65
CA VAL A 85 7.20 0.98 -11.84
C VAL A 85 7.81 0.07 -12.88
N ASN A 86 7.09 -0.22 -13.95
CA ASN A 86 7.60 -1.10 -14.98
C ASN A 86 7.69 -0.46 -16.36
N SER A 87 7.53 0.84 -16.46
CA SER A 87 7.68 1.54 -17.73
C SER A 87 8.44 2.83 -17.53
N ARG A 88 9.09 3.27 -18.60
CA ARG A 88 9.84 4.52 -18.56
C ARG A 88 8.93 5.70 -18.32
N ASN A 89 7.76 5.68 -18.96
CA ASN A 89 6.81 6.77 -18.78
C ASN A 89 6.36 6.90 -17.34
N ASP A 90 6.07 5.78 -16.71
CA ASP A 90 5.66 5.81 -15.31
C ASP A 90 6.79 6.26 -14.42
N LEU A 91 8.02 5.90 -14.76
CA LEU A 91 9.17 6.36 -13.98
C LEU A 91 9.32 7.86 -14.03
N ILE A 92 9.16 8.44 -15.23
CA ILE A 92 9.23 9.88 -15.39
C ILE A 92 8.15 10.56 -14.57
N LYS A 93 6.95 10.04 -14.62
CA LYS A 93 5.84 10.60 -13.84
C LYS A 93 6.09 10.47 -12.35
N LEU A 94 6.60 9.33 -11.93
CA LEU A 94 6.88 9.09 -10.52
C LEU A 94 7.90 10.06 -9.97
N LYS A 95 8.91 10.40 -10.78
CA LYS A 95 9.93 11.34 -10.33
C LYS A 95 9.41 12.73 -10.10
N LYS A 96 8.27 13.06 -10.67
CA LYS A 96 7.72 14.41 -10.57
C LYS A 96 6.81 14.62 -9.38
N ILE A 97 6.42 13.56 -8.69
CA ILE A 97 5.53 13.71 -7.54
C ILE A 97 6.34 13.79 -6.25
N ASN A 98 5.69 14.22 -5.20
CA ASN A 98 6.33 14.35 -3.91
C ASN A 98 6.46 12.98 -3.25
N HIS A 99 7.68 12.58 -2.95
CA HIS A 99 7.98 11.26 -2.40
C HIS A 99 8.04 11.22 -0.88
N LYS A 100 7.63 12.27 -0.23
CA LYS A 100 7.83 12.38 1.20
C LYS A 100 7.26 11.22 2.00
N LYS A 101 6.14 10.68 1.54
CA LYS A 101 5.49 9.58 2.25
C LYS A 101 5.51 8.26 1.48
N ILE A 102 6.36 8.17 0.46
CA ILE A 102 6.43 6.96 -0.36
C ILE A 102 7.71 6.21 -0.06
N TYR A 103 7.57 4.94 0.24
CA TYR A 103 8.70 4.07 0.54
C TYR A 103 8.63 2.86 -0.36
N PHE A 104 9.76 2.51 -0.97
CA PHE A 104 9.81 1.33 -1.81
C PHE A 104 10.48 0.19 -1.08
N ASN A 105 10.02 -1.01 -1.34
CA ASN A 105 10.55 -2.16 -0.65
C ASN A 105 11.85 -2.61 -1.27
N TYR A 106 12.94 -2.11 -0.74
CA TYR A 106 14.21 -2.74 -0.99
C TYR A 106 14.57 -3.62 0.19
N ASN A 107 14.09 -3.26 1.37
CA ASN A 107 14.45 -4.02 2.55
C ASN A 107 13.53 -3.68 3.71
N PHE A 108 12.39 -4.30 3.74
CA PHE A 108 11.39 -4.03 4.76
C PHE A 108 11.88 -4.25 6.17
N ARG A 109 12.87 -5.12 6.36
CA ARG A 109 13.26 -5.42 7.72
C ARG A 109 13.98 -4.28 8.39
N TYR A 110 14.41 -3.27 7.65
CA TYR A 110 14.94 -2.15 8.33
C TYR A 110 13.91 -1.14 8.54
N SER A 111 13.11 -1.37 8.68
CA SER A 111 12.07 -1.02 9.32
C SER A 111 11.78 0.40 9.62
N LEU A 112 11.78 1.24 8.61
CA LEU A 112 10.97 2.40 8.63
C LEU A 112 9.52 1.97 8.82
N ILE A 113 9.15 0.90 8.14
CA ILE A 113 7.86 0.25 8.35
C ILE A 113 7.68 -0.13 9.80
N GLY A 114 8.66 -0.83 10.36
CA GLY A 114 8.56 -1.27 11.74
C GLY A 114 8.43 -0.10 12.68
N ARG A 115 9.16 0.97 12.41
CA ARG A 115 9.11 2.13 13.23
C ARG A 115 7.76 2.82 13.17
N ILE A 116 7.22 2.98 11.98
CA ILE A 116 5.91 3.60 11.82
C ILE A 116 4.84 2.78 12.51
N LEU A 117 4.89 1.46 12.36
CA LEU A 117 3.90 0.60 12.97
C LEU A 117 4.04 0.55 14.49
N SER A 118 5.26 0.65 14.98
CA SER A 118 5.48 0.62 16.43
C SER A 118 5.06 1.91 17.10
N ASN A 119 5.16 3.00 16.43
CA ASN A 119 4.85 4.30 17.01
C ASN A 119 3.45 4.78 16.75
N ARG A 120 2.61 3.90 16.33
CA ARG A 120 1.25 4.31 16.12
C ARG A 120 0.59 4.48 17.47
N LYS A 121 0.25 5.50 17.84
CA LYS A 121 -0.48 5.68 19.07
C LYS A 121 -1.64 6.57 18.87
#